data_c50fe4c10035f11bb4b1f7e78bf563ca
#
_entry.id   c50fe4c10035f11bb4b1f7e78bf563ca
#
_cell.length_a   1.000
_cell.length_b   1.000
_cell.length_c   1.000
_cell.angle_alpha   90.00
_cell.angle_beta   90.00
_cell.angle_gamma   90.00
#
_symmetry.space_group_name_H-M   'P 1'
#
loop_
_entity.id
_entity.type
_entity.pdbx_description
1 polymer ?
#
loop_
_entity_poly.entity_id
_entity_poly.type
_entity_poly.pdbx_seq_one_letter_code
_entity_poly.pdbx_strand_id
1 'polypeptide(L)'
;MTKLTKKRQAFIDAASAAGYTSPLNRADVVAIVDEFGDSHGFSWPSWITADKARRLDRGVFDVPELNGQDAPVAAKPAAAPAPAPAAPAPVLKTVETAPQTQFNLTAGSYVPDRLGTYVPWGHFKDVEAIIKSGIFAPTFITGLPGNGKTTMAEQICARHKREFFRVNITAMTDEEDLIGGFRLVDGETVWQDGPVVHAMKRGGILLLDEVDQGTPKMMCLQPVLEGKPIFIKKINQWVEPAKGFTVVCTANTKGQGDADGRFAGAQVLNGAFLDRMAFTFEQGYPAVATEKKIVKKNMDAHGCRDDEFADMLVRWADIIRQSFYEGSVDEVVTTRRLIDAVSAFHIFGDRLKAVELVIARFDEDTKDAFRSLYTKVDGDAVTDNAEATGTEVLGTDTKCPF
;
A
#
# COMPACT_ATOMS: atom_id res chain seq x y z
N MET A 1 3.44 18.22 -52.73
CA MET A 1 2.77 16.89 -52.84
C MET A 1 3.71 15.80 -52.32
N THR A 2 3.50 15.36 -51.11
CA THR A 2 4.23 14.26 -50.50
C THR A 2 3.73 12.96 -51.14
N LYS A 3 4.55 12.23 -51.90
CA LYS A 3 4.12 10.94 -52.52
C LYS A 3 3.74 9.94 -51.44
N LEU A 4 2.45 9.61 -51.37
CA LEU A 4 1.94 8.54 -50.48
C LEU A 4 2.57 7.21 -50.92
N THR A 5 2.85 6.33 -49.95
CA THR A 5 3.30 4.97 -50.26
C THR A 5 2.18 4.19 -50.96
N LYS A 6 2.53 3.19 -51.81
CA LYS A 6 1.54 2.40 -52.54
C LYS A 6 0.41 1.84 -51.67
N LYS A 7 0.75 1.40 -50.44
CA LYS A 7 -0.25 0.87 -49.47
C LYS A 7 -1.18 1.94 -48.91
N ARG A 8 -0.65 3.13 -48.67
CA ARG A 8 -1.47 4.29 -48.18
C ARG A 8 -2.43 4.77 -49.29
N GLN A 9 -1.95 4.82 -50.53
CA GLN A 9 -2.78 5.18 -51.66
C GLN A 9 -3.88 4.16 -51.85
N ALA A 10 -3.57 2.84 -51.80
CA ALA A 10 -4.58 1.78 -51.93
C ALA A 10 -5.70 1.88 -50.84
N PHE A 11 -5.34 2.23 -49.61
CA PHE A 11 -6.35 2.47 -48.57
C PHE A 11 -7.23 3.69 -48.88
N ILE A 12 -6.65 4.81 -49.30
CA ILE A 12 -7.38 6.02 -49.68
C ILE A 12 -8.32 5.75 -50.86
N ASP A 13 -7.83 5.08 -51.87
CA ASP A 13 -8.58 4.74 -53.09
C ASP A 13 -9.79 3.83 -52.74
N ALA A 14 -9.57 2.78 -51.92
CA ALA A 14 -10.62 1.86 -51.50
C ALA A 14 -11.68 2.58 -50.62
N ALA A 15 -11.25 3.37 -49.64
CA ALA A 15 -12.14 4.13 -48.77
C ALA A 15 -12.98 5.17 -49.56
N SER A 16 -12.35 5.87 -50.48
CA SER A 16 -13.01 6.85 -51.34
C SER A 16 -14.02 6.18 -52.30
N ALA A 17 -13.68 5.04 -52.91
CA ALA A 17 -14.56 4.26 -53.78
C ALA A 17 -15.79 3.73 -53.03
N ALA A 18 -15.62 3.40 -51.73
CA ALA A 18 -16.70 2.97 -50.83
C ALA A 18 -17.52 4.13 -50.23
N GLY A 19 -17.19 5.40 -50.59
CA GLY A 19 -17.92 6.58 -50.17
C GLY A 19 -17.59 7.11 -48.77
N TYR A 20 -16.49 6.66 -48.14
CA TYR A 20 -16.03 7.21 -46.88
C TYR A 20 -15.38 8.58 -47.07
N THR A 21 -15.66 9.49 -46.11
CA THR A 21 -15.12 10.86 -46.09
C THR A 21 -14.45 11.16 -44.75
N SER A 22 -13.48 12.09 -44.70
CA SER A 22 -12.92 12.53 -43.46
C SER A 22 -13.90 13.42 -42.68
N PRO A 23 -13.96 13.27 -41.32
CA PRO A 23 -13.15 12.38 -40.46
C PRO A 23 -13.70 10.96 -40.42
N LEU A 24 -12.78 9.98 -40.25
CA LEU A 24 -13.12 8.57 -40.04
C LEU A 24 -13.16 8.23 -38.55
N ASN A 25 -14.17 7.50 -38.13
CA ASN A 25 -14.12 6.88 -36.79
C ASN A 25 -13.42 5.52 -36.81
N ARG A 26 -13.14 4.95 -35.64
CA ARG A 26 -12.42 3.68 -35.53
C ARG A 26 -13.20 2.52 -36.18
N ALA A 27 -14.51 2.54 -36.12
CA ALA A 27 -15.35 1.52 -36.73
C ALA A 27 -15.27 1.56 -38.27
N ASP A 28 -15.23 2.77 -38.85
CA ASP A 28 -15.05 2.95 -40.29
C ASP A 28 -13.71 2.39 -40.76
N VAL A 29 -12.64 2.66 -40.01
CA VAL A 29 -11.28 2.12 -40.31
C VAL A 29 -11.27 0.58 -40.26
N VAL A 30 -11.94 -0.03 -39.27
CA VAL A 30 -12.10 -1.48 -39.17
C VAL A 30 -12.86 -2.00 -40.39
N ALA A 31 -14.01 -1.42 -40.72
CA ALA A 31 -14.84 -1.86 -41.85
C ALA A 31 -14.05 -1.81 -43.19
N ILE A 32 -13.32 -0.72 -43.44
CA ILE A 32 -12.49 -0.59 -44.64
C ILE A 32 -11.39 -1.65 -44.69
N VAL A 33 -10.75 -1.97 -43.58
CA VAL A 33 -9.69 -2.97 -43.54
C VAL A 33 -10.24 -4.39 -43.74
N ASP A 34 -11.36 -4.70 -43.08
CA ASP A 34 -12.00 -6.03 -43.17
C ASP A 34 -12.58 -6.30 -44.56
N GLU A 35 -13.14 -5.27 -45.21
CA GLU A 35 -13.77 -5.44 -46.51
C GLU A 35 -12.77 -5.39 -47.68
N PHE A 36 -11.79 -4.49 -47.63
CA PHE A 36 -10.89 -4.21 -48.77
C PHE A 36 -9.43 -4.55 -48.54
N GLY A 37 -9.01 -4.83 -47.31
CA GLY A 37 -7.59 -5.00 -46.96
C GLY A 37 -6.88 -6.10 -47.75
N ASP A 38 -7.48 -7.27 -47.79
CA ASP A 38 -6.91 -8.45 -48.49
C ASP A 38 -6.90 -8.27 -50.03
N SER A 39 -7.97 -7.72 -50.57
CA SER A 39 -8.12 -7.55 -52.03
C SER A 39 -7.24 -6.43 -52.58
N HIS A 40 -6.93 -5.40 -51.79
CA HIS A 40 -6.10 -4.26 -52.22
C HIS A 40 -4.70 -4.25 -51.58
N GLY A 41 -4.32 -5.29 -50.79
CA GLY A 41 -2.98 -5.50 -50.27
C GLY A 41 -2.54 -4.49 -49.19
N PHE A 42 -3.46 -3.99 -48.38
CA PHE A 42 -3.16 -3.15 -47.23
C PHE A 42 -3.66 -3.80 -45.93
N SER A 43 -3.00 -3.47 -44.84
CA SER A 43 -3.35 -3.91 -43.49
C SER A 43 -3.69 -2.68 -42.62
N TRP A 44 -3.96 -2.88 -41.33
CA TRP A 44 -4.30 -1.84 -40.39
C TRP A 44 -3.46 -0.54 -40.58
N PRO A 45 -4.11 0.61 -40.83
CA PRO A 45 -3.42 1.85 -41.18
C PRO A 45 -2.88 2.59 -39.95
N SER A 46 -1.78 2.09 -39.36
CA SER A 46 -1.15 2.71 -38.20
C SER A 46 -0.73 4.18 -38.46
N TRP A 47 -0.50 4.57 -39.69
CA TRP A 47 -0.19 5.94 -40.10
C TRP A 47 -1.36 6.93 -39.91
N ILE A 48 -2.60 6.42 -39.77
CA ILE A 48 -3.77 7.21 -39.38
C ILE A 48 -3.97 7.13 -37.86
N THR A 49 -3.98 5.93 -37.30
CA THR A 49 -4.41 5.67 -35.94
C THR A 49 -3.35 5.99 -34.88
N ALA A 50 -2.05 5.94 -35.23
CA ALA A 50 -0.93 6.28 -34.36
C ALA A 50 -0.44 7.74 -34.50
N ASP A 51 -0.84 8.44 -35.58
CA ASP A 51 -0.42 9.82 -35.80
C ASP A 51 -1.27 10.80 -34.96
N LYS A 52 -0.61 11.45 -34.00
CA LYS A 52 -1.27 12.42 -33.11
C LYS A 52 -1.82 13.64 -33.85
N ALA A 53 -1.21 14.03 -35.00
CA ALA A 53 -1.67 15.17 -35.80
C ALA A 53 -3.00 14.89 -36.53
N ARG A 54 -3.35 13.62 -36.70
CA ARG A 54 -4.58 13.16 -37.35
C ARG A 54 -5.71 12.86 -36.36
N ARG A 55 -5.44 12.90 -35.06
CA ARG A 55 -6.42 12.55 -34.03
C ARG A 55 -7.25 13.78 -33.63
N LEU A 56 -8.54 13.81 -34.03
CA LEU A 56 -9.46 14.89 -33.65
C LEU A 56 -10.11 14.63 -32.29
N ASP A 57 -10.46 13.38 -32.00
CA ASP A 57 -11.06 12.97 -30.72
C ASP A 57 -10.74 11.49 -30.43
N ARG A 58 -11.24 10.94 -29.32
CA ARG A 58 -11.04 9.54 -28.93
C ARG A 58 -11.66 8.59 -29.98
N GLY A 59 -10.81 8.04 -30.84
CA GLY A 59 -11.20 7.11 -31.90
C GLY A 59 -11.71 7.79 -33.17
N VAL A 60 -11.53 9.10 -33.33
CA VAL A 60 -11.89 9.88 -34.56
C VAL A 60 -10.58 10.44 -35.16
N PHE A 61 -10.42 10.22 -36.46
CA PHE A 61 -9.19 10.54 -37.19
C PHE A 61 -9.45 11.42 -38.40
N ASP A 62 -8.66 12.48 -38.54
CA ASP A 62 -8.65 13.32 -39.75
C ASP A 62 -7.82 12.67 -40.85
N VAL A 63 -8.45 12.45 -41.98
CA VAL A 63 -7.83 11.89 -43.17
C VAL A 63 -8.14 12.80 -44.36
N PRO A 64 -7.55 14.00 -44.41
CA PRO A 64 -7.88 15.02 -45.41
C PRO A 64 -7.64 14.56 -46.84
N GLU A 65 -6.78 13.55 -47.04
CA GLU A 65 -6.54 12.95 -48.34
C GLU A 65 -7.83 12.33 -48.95
N LEU A 66 -8.80 11.89 -48.14
CA LEU A 66 -10.12 11.42 -48.62
C LEU A 66 -10.95 12.54 -49.22
N ASN A 67 -10.69 13.78 -48.83
CA ASN A 67 -11.37 14.97 -49.35
C ASN A 67 -10.55 15.73 -50.41
N GLY A 68 -9.46 15.09 -50.92
CA GLY A 68 -8.59 15.67 -51.94
C GLY A 68 -7.65 16.74 -51.43
N GLN A 69 -7.41 16.77 -50.10
CA GLN A 69 -6.49 17.73 -49.47
C GLN A 69 -5.15 17.08 -49.17
N ASP A 70 -4.09 17.86 -49.07
CA ASP A 70 -2.76 17.35 -48.64
C ASP A 70 -2.74 16.97 -47.15
N ALA A 71 -1.88 15.99 -46.82
CA ALA A 71 -1.67 15.53 -45.45
C ALA A 71 -1.38 16.70 -44.47
N PRO A 72 -1.91 16.65 -43.22
CA PRO A 72 -1.66 17.73 -42.28
C PRO A 72 -0.16 17.87 -41.98
N VAL A 73 0.38 19.05 -42.17
CA VAL A 73 1.74 19.39 -41.81
C VAL A 73 1.74 19.64 -40.30
N ALA A 74 2.56 18.91 -39.55
CA ALA A 74 2.71 19.12 -38.12
C ALA A 74 3.07 20.60 -37.83
N ALA A 75 2.12 21.33 -37.32
CA ALA A 75 2.34 22.70 -36.88
C ALA A 75 3.27 22.68 -35.66
N LYS A 76 4.39 23.41 -35.76
CA LYS A 76 5.27 23.68 -34.62
C LYS A 76 4.42 24.34 -33.52
N PRO A 77 4.47 23.88 -32.25
CA PRO A 77 3.63 24.44 -31.22
C PRO A 77 3.89 25.93 -31.07
N ALA A 78 2.86 26.74 -31.33
CA ALA A 78 2.87 28.14 -30.95
C ALA A 78 2.87 28.20 -29.41
N ALA A 79 3.76 29.04 -28.87
CA ALA A 79 3.84 29.26 -27.43
C ALA A 79 2.46 29.71 -26.90
N ALA A 80 1.91 28.95 -25.97
CA ALA A 80 0.67 29.29 -25.29
C ALA A 80 0.88 30.60 -24.50
N PRO A 81 -0.12 31.51 -24.48
CA PRO A 81 -0.06 32.70 -23.64
C PRO A 81 -0.03 32.27 -22.17
N ALA A 82 0.81 32.96 -21.39
CA ALA A 82 0.97 32.71 -19.95
C ALA A 82 -0.38 32.75 -19.23
N PRO A 83 -0.69 31.79 -18.36
CA PRO A 83 -1.92 31.81 -17.59
C PRO A 83 -1.90 33.00 -16.61
N ALA A 84 -3.03 33.70 -16.53
CA ALA A 84 -3.28 34.72 -15.52
C ALA A 84 -3.12 34.12 -14.12
N PRO A 85 -2.68 34.89 -13.10
CA PRO A 85 -2.45 34.38 -11.76
C PRO A 85 -3.75 33.82 -11.18
N ALA A 86 -3.73 32.52 -10.91
CA ALA A 86 -4.81 31.83 -10.23
C ALA A 86 -4.94 32.37 -8.79
N ALA A 87 -6.19 32.63 -8.38
CA ALA A 87 -6.52 32.94 -7.00
C ALA A 87 -6.01 31.83 -6.06
N PRO A 88 -5.56 32.15 -4.84
CA PRO A 88 -5.02 31.13 -3.92
C PRO A 88 -6.11 30.11 -3.58
N ALA A 89 -5.80 28.85 -3.84
CA ALA A 89 -6.63 27.73 -3.41
C ALA A 89 -6.79 27.75 -1.88
N PRO A 90 -7.95 27.35 -1.35
CA PRO A 90 -8.16 27.27 0.09
C PRO A 90 -7.16 26.30 0.70
N VAL A 91 -6.40 26.76 1.66
CA VAL A 91 -5.47 25.94 2.45
C VAL A 91 -6.34 24.99 3.29
N LEU A 92 -6.46 23.75 2.84
CA LEU A 92 -6.97 22.67 3.67
C LEU A 92 -6.00 22.52 4.84
N LYS A 93 -6.47 22.86 6.04
CA LYS A 93 -5.77 22.52 7.29
C LYS A 93 -5.69 21.00 7.33
N THR A 94 -4.50 20.45 7.17
CA THR A 94 -4.20 19.03 7.43
C THR A 94 -4.54 18.78 8.89
N VAL A 95 -5.54 17.93 9.10
CA VAL A 95 -5.76 17.30 10.41
C VAL A 95 -4.54 16.41 10.61
N GLU A 96 -3.78 16.65 11.67
CA GLU A 96 -2.71 15.76 12.11
C GLU A 96 -3.34 14.41 12.47
N THR A 97 -3.33 13.51 11.49
CA THR A 97 -3.56 12.08 11.73
C THR A 97 -2.42 11.54 12.58
N ALA A 98 -2.74 10.58 13.45
CA ALA A 98 -1.84 9.87 14.37
C ALA A 98 -0.44 9.64 13.80
N PRO A 99 0.62 9.60 14.63
CA PRO A 99 2.00 9.68 14.17
C PRO A 99 2.31 8.57 13.17
N GLN A 100 2.17 8.90 11.90
CA GLN A 100 2.79 8.13 10.84
C GLN A 100 4.27 8.35 11.02
N THR A 101 5.04 7.28 10.99
CA THR A 101 6.49 7.31 11.04
C THR A 101 6.99 8.33 10.01
N GLN A 102 7.36 9.51 10.47
CA GLN A 102 7.92 10.53 9.60
C GLN A 102 9.36 10.11 9.30
N PHE A 103 9.58 9.56 8.12
CA PHE A 103 10.92 9.44 7.59
C PHE A 103 11.43 10.86 7.30
N ASN A 104 12.53 11.23 7.91
CA ASN A 104 13.21 12.49 7.64
C ASN A 104 13.96 12.40 6.30
N LEU A 105 13.21 12.34 5.19
CA LEU A 105 13.74 12.25 3.82
C LEU A 105 14.62 13.43 3.45
N THR A 106 14.51 14.56 4.15
CA THR A 106 15.28 15.79 3.92
C THR A 106 16.75 15.69 4.32
N ALA A 107 17.16 14.69 5.11
CA ALA A 107 18.55 14.56 5.58
C ALA A 107 19.31 13.38 4.94
N GLY A 108 18.73 12.66 3.97
CA GLY A 108 19.38 11.48 3.36
C GLY A 108 19.60 10.30 4.30
N SER A 109 18.98 10.31 5.50
CA SER A 109 19.02 9.23 6.48
C SER A 109 17.69 8.48 6.49
N TYR A 110 17.76 7.16 6.40
CA TYR A 110 16.61 6.26 6.49
C TYR A 110 16.51 5.59 7.87
N VAL A 111 17.06 6.20 8.90
CA VAL A 111 16.93 5.72 10.29
C VAL A 111 15.57 6.14 10.82
N PRO A 112 14.70 5.20 11.24
CA PRO A 112 13.38 5.52 11.75
C PRO A 112 13.45 6.21 13.12
N ASP A 113 12.39 6.95 13.45
CA ASP A 113 12.27 7.60 14.75
C ASP A 113 11.87 6.61 15.85
N ARG A 114 12.31 6.88 17.07
CA ARG A 114 11.91 6.11 18.23
C ARG A 114 10.50 6.49 18.68
N LEU A 115 9.63 5.51 18.76
CA LEU A 115 8.29 5.69 19.31
C LEU A 115 8.35 5.65 20.86
N GLY A 116 8.03 6.76 21.52
CA GLY A 116 7.99 6.87 22.98
C GLY A 116 7.04 5.89 23.64
N THR A 117 5.95 5.54 22.94
CA THR A 117 4.92 4.60 23.40
C THR A 117 5.31 3.13 23.23
N TYR A 118 6.35 2.83 22.46
CA TYR A 118 6.74 1.45 22.18
C TYR A 118 7.20 0.70 23.45
N VAL A 119 6.75 -0.54 23.57
CA VAL A 119 7.15 -1.48 24.61
C VAL A 119 7.73 -2.74 23.96
N PRO A 120 9.02 -3.09 24.18
CA PRO A 120 9.59 -4.32 23.66
C PRO A 120 8.95 -5.57 24.29
N TRP A 121 8.63 -6.56 23.46
CA TRP A 121 8.07 -7.83 23.91
C TRP A 121 8.27 -8.94 22.85
N GLY A 122 7.88 -10.16 23.16
CA GLY A 122 8.01 -11.31 22.26
C GLY A 122 9.45 -11.54 21.82
N HIS A 123 9.65 -11.72 20.54
CA HIS A 123 10.95 -11.98 19.93
C HIS A 123 11.84 -10.74 19.74
N PHE A 124 11.48 -9.61 20.39
CA PHE A 124 12.25 -8.37 20.26
C PHE A 124 13.75 -8.55 20.51
N LYS A 125 14.13 -9.25 21.59
CA LYS A 125 15.56 -9.46 21.95
C LYS A 125 16.29 -10.32 20.92
N ASP A 126 15.62 -11.34 20.39
CA ASP A 126 16.22 -12.27 19.43
C ASP A 126 16.46 -11.56 18.09
N VAL A 127 15.44 -10.85 17.58
CA VAL A 127 15.57 -10.06 16.35
C VAL A 127 16.55 -8.90 16.53
N GLU A 128 16.58 -8.25 17.71
CA GLU A 128 17.57 -7.23 18.06
C GLU A 128 19.00 -7.79 18.00
N ALA A 129 19.22 -8.98 18.53
CA ALA A 129 20.54 -9.64 18.49
C ALA A 129 20.98 -9.92 17.05
N ILE A 130 20.07 -10.39 16.19
CA ILE A 130 20.34 -10.63 14.77
C ILE A 130 20.72 -9.32 14.07
N ILE A 131 19.91 -8.28 14.18
CA ILE A 131 20.17 -6.97 13.53
C ILE A 131 21.46 -6.33 14.05
N LYS A 132 21.71 -6.43 15.35
CA LYS A 132 22.91 -5.89 16.00
C LYS A 132 24.18 -6.64 15.60
N SER A 133 24.11 -7.95 15.31
CA SER A 133 25.26 -8.75 14.91
C SER A 133 25.92 -8.25 13.63
N GLY A 134 25.15 -7.61 12.74
CA GLY A 134 25.60 -7.20 11.41
C GLY A 134 25.91 -8.37 10.47
N ILE A 135 25.58 -9.60 10.88
CA ILE A 135 25.71 -10.80 10.06
C ILE A 135 24.48 -10.86 9.13
N PHE A 136 24.71 -11.24 7.88
CA PHE A 136 23.61 -11.49 6.96
C PHE A 136 22.82 -12.73 7.40
N ALA A 137 21.59 -12.53 7.81
CA ALA A 137 20.70 -13.57 8.31
C ALA A 137 19.24 -13.20 8.01
N PRO A 138 18.72 -13.57 6.83
CA PRO A 138 17.34 -13.32 6.48
C PRO A 138 16.39 -13.92 7.51
N THR A 139 15.47 -13.11 7.99
CA THR A 139 14.59 -13.47 9.11
C THR A 139 13.13 -13.36 8.69
N PHE A 140 12.35 -14.40 8.93
CA PHE A 140 10.92 -14.46 8.65
C PHE A 140 10.12 -14.36 9.96
N ILE A 141 9.21 -13.39 10.05
CA ILE A 141 8.37 -13.15 11.22
C ILE A 141 6.91 -13.32 10.80
N THR A 142 6.29 -14.38 11.27
CA THR A 142 4.88 -14.69 10.97
C THR A 142 3.99 -14.46 12.18
N GLY A 143 2.68 -14.42 11.99
CA GLY A 143 1.66 -14.35 13.04
C GLY A 143 0.50 -13.43 12.69
N LEU A 144 -0.54 -13.45 13.49
CA LEU A 144 -1.78 -12.71 13.26
C LEU A 144 -1.54 -11.19 13.04
N PRO A 145 -2.43 -10.50 12.31
CA PRO A 145 -2.29 -9.06 12.05
C PRO A 145 -2.38 -8.23 13.34
N GLY A 146 -1.80 -7.02 13.31
CA GLY A 146 -1.89 -6.06 14.40
C GLY A 146 -1.17 -6.45 15.70
N ASN A 147 -0.27 -7.43 15.66
CA ASN A 147 0.56 -7.89 16.77
C ASN A 147 1.96 -7.26 16.83
N GLY A 148 2.25 -6.24 16.04
CA GLY A 148 3.47 -5.42 16.12
C GLY A 148 4.71 -5.98 15.42
N LYS A 149 4.62 -6.95 14.49
CA LYS A 149 5.77 -7.51 13.73
C LYS A 149 6.61 -6.43 13.04
N THR A 150 5.97 -5.62 12.22
CA THR A 150 6.58 -4.53 11.46
C THR A 150 7.19 -3.47 12.37
N THR A 151 6.41 -3.03 13.39
CA THR A 151 6.85 -2.04 14.37
C THR A 151 8.05 -2.53 15.18
N MET A 152 8.13 -3.83 15.48
CA MET A 152 9.26 -4.41 16.18
C MET A 152 10.58 -4.22 15.40
N ALA A 153 10.59 -4.60 14.12
CA ALA A 153 11.77 -4.44 13.27
C ALA A 153 12.19 -2.97 13.14
N GLU A 154 11.21 -2.09 12.93
CA GLU A 154 11.41 -0.65 12.83
C GLU A 154 12.02 -0.07 14.12
N GLN A 155 11.47 -0.39 15.29
CA GLN A 155 11.94 0.13 16.58
C GLN A 155 13.30 -0.44 17.01
N ILE A 156 13.66 -1.63 16.55
CA ILE A 156 15.03 -2.15 16.69
C ILE A 156 15.99 -1.28 15.86
N CYS A 157 15.63 -0.98 14.61
CA CYS A 157 16.44 -0.13 13.74
C CYS A 157 16.59 1.29 14.31
N ALA A 158 15.50 1.90 14.80
CA ALA A 158 15.52 3.18 15.49
C ALA A 158 16.48 3.19 16.71
N ARG A 159 16.44 2.12 17.51
CA ARG A 159 17.27 1.96 18.71
C ARG A 159 18.75 1.88 18.40
N HIS A 160 19.12 1.18 17.32
CA HIS A 160 20.51 0.95 16.91
C HIS A 160 20.98 1.90 15.82
N LYS A 161 20.18 2.90 15.47
CA LYS A 161 20.47 3.87 14.39
C LYS A 161 20.84 3.18 13.08
N ARG A 162 20.12 2.09 12.76
CA ARG A 162 20.26 1.37 11.50
C ARG A 162 19.30 1.93 10.47
N GLU A 163 19.77 2.11 9.26
CA GLU A 163 18.88 2.48 8.15
C GLU A 163 17.90 1.36 7.86
N PHE A 164 16.65 1.73 7.60
CA PHE A 164 15.51 0.84 7.48
C PHE A 164 14.74 1.15 6.21
N PHE A 165 14.63 0.16 5.35
CA PHE A 165 13.95 0.28 4.06
C PHE A 165 12.75 -0.67 4.07
N ARG A 166 11.56 -0.12 4.17
CA ARG A 166 10.33 -0.91 4.16
C ARG A 166 9.70 -0.93 2.78
N VAL A 167 9.35 -2.12 2.32
CA VAL A 167 8.56 -2.36 1.12
C VAL A 167 7.33 -3.16 1.50
N ASN A 168 6.16 -2.60 1.27
CA ASN A 168 4.90 -3.33 1.43
C ASN A 168 4.66 -4.15 0.16
N ILE A 169 4.62 -5.46 0.30
CA ILE A 169 4.43 -6.38 -0.82
C ILE A 169 2.93 -6.51 -1.12
N THR A 170 2.59 -6.47 -2.38
CA THR A 170 1.24 -6.63 -2.89
C THR A 170 1.24 -7.57 -4.10
N ALA A 171 0.07 -8.00 -4.54
CA ALA A 171 -0.06 -8.79 -5.76
C ALA A 171 0.45 -8.08 -7.03
N MET A 172 0.56 -6.76 -7.00
CA MET A 172 1.05 -5.94 -8.13
C MET A 172 2.54 -5.67 -8.08
N THR A 173 3.20 -5.90 -6.92
CA THR A 173 4.63 -5.64 -6.73
C THR A 173 5.47 -6.44 -7.73
N ASP A 174 6.36 -5.74 -8.42
CA ASP A 174 7.23 -6.33 -9.43
C ASP A 174 8.71 -5.95 -9.28
N GLU A 175 9.54 -6.36 -10.24
CA GLU A 175 10.98 -6.10 -10.23
C GLU A 175 11.29 -4.59 -10.27
N GLU A 176 10.48 -3.77 -10.96
CA GLU A 176 10.73 -2.33 -11.03
C GLU A 176 10.46 -1.62 -9.69
N ASP A 177 9.46 -2.09 -8.96
CA ASP A 177 9.16 -1.56 -7.62
C ASP A 177 10.25 -1.91 -6.61
N LEU A 178 10.86 -3.07 -6.75
CA LEU A 178 11.84 -3.62 -5.81
C LEU A 178 13.26 -3.18 -6.14
N ILE A 179 13.70 -3.41 -7.37
CA ILE A 179 15.10 -3.21 -7.81
C ILE A 179 15.30 -1.80 -8.37
N GLY A 180 14.31 -1.28 -9.09
CA GLY A 180 14.35 0.03 -9.72
C GLY A 180 13.99 0.00 -11.19
N GLY A 181 13.79 1.19 -11.74
CA GLY A 181 13.33 1.36 -13.11
C GLY A 181 13.71 2.72 -13.70
N PHE A 182 13.47 2.85 -14.98
CA PHE A 182 13.61 4.14 -15.65
C PHE A 182 12.45 5.06 -15.32
N ARG A 183 12.76 6.31 -15.01
CA ARG A 183 11.78 7.37 -14.74
C ARG A 183 12.08 8.58 -15.62
N LEU A 184 11.03 9.30 -16.00
CA LEU A 184 11.18 10.56 -16.73
C LEU A 184 11.35 11.68 -15.70
N VAL A 185 12.54 12.29 -15.66
CA VAL A 185 12.88 13.39 -14.77
C VAL A 185 13.38 14.55 -15.65
N ASP A 186 12.73 15.70 -15.57
CA ASP A 186 13.07 16.91 -16.35
C ASP A 186 13.20 16.69 -17.87
N GLY A 187 12.44 15.74 -18.41
CA GLY A 187 12.43 15.38 -19.84
C GLY A 187 13.47 14.34 -20.24
N GLU A 188 14.31 13.89 -19.33
CA GLU A 188 15.30 12.84 -19.55
C GLU A 188 14.87 11.51 -18.91
N THR A 189 15.23 10.40 -19.56
CA THR A 189 15.00 9.07 -19.00
C THR A 189 16.18 8.70 -18.11
N VAL A 190 15.94 8.68 -16.79
CA VAL A 190 16.95 8.41 -15.76
C VAL A 190 16.61 7.12 -15.03
N TRP A 191 17.63 6.32 -14.75
CA TRP A 191 17.49 5.16 -13.87
C TRP A 191 17.37 5.63 -12.42
N GLN A 192 16.38 5.08 -11.70
CA GLN A 192 16.24 5.25 -10.25
C GLN A 192 16.34 3.89 -9.56
N ASP A 193 17.24 3.79 -8.59
CA ASP A 193 17.34 2.61 -7.74
C ASP A 193 16.08 2.40 -6.90
N GLY A 194 15.64 1.16 -6.81
CA GLY A 194 14.55 0.76 -5.92
C GLY A 194 15.02 0.55 -4.47
N PRO A 195 14.07 0.35 -3.54
CA PRO A 195 14.36 0.23 -2.11
C PRO A 195 15.29 -0.93 -1.76
N VAL A 196 15.23 -2.02 -2.50
CA VAL A 196 16.14 -3.18 -2.31
C VAL A 196 17.58 -2.76 -2.62
N VAL A 197 17.80 -2.09 -3.75
CA VAL A 197 19.13 -1.62 -4.17
C VAL A 197 19.67 -0.58 -3.19
N HIS A 198 18.81 0.33 -2.72
CA HIS A 198 19.18 1.29 -1.68
C HIS A 198 19.63 0.59 -0.38
N ALA A 199 18.84 -0.39 0.10
CA ALA A 199 19.19 -1.15 1.30
C ALA A 199 20.52 -1.90 1.14
N MET A 200 20.74 -2.56 -0.02
CA MET A 200 21.98 -3.26 -0.33
C MET A 200 23.18 -2.34 -0.33
N LYS A 201 23.13 -1.24 -1.10
CA LYS A 201 24.24 -0.28 -1.24
C LYS A 201 24.61 0.41 0.09
N ARG A 202 23.65 0.63 0.95
CA ARG A 202 23.83 1.34 2.23
C ARG A 202 24.08 0.42 3.42
N GLY A 203 23.95 -0.91 3.25
CA GLY A 203 24.08 -1.86 4.36
C GLY A 203 22.93 -1.75 5.36
N GLY A 204 21.77 -1.30 4.91
CA GLY A 204 20.57 -1.12 5.71
C GLY A 204 19.82 -2.43 5.98
N ILE A 205 18.76 -2.31 6.76
CA ILE A 205 17.81 -3.42 7.01
C ILE A 205 16.65 -3.27 6.00
N LEU A 206 16.49 -4.27 5.14
CA LEU A 206 15.37 -4.35 4.22
C LEU A 206 14.21 -5.08 4.89
N LEU A 207 13.08 -4.42 5.08
CA LEU A 207 11.84 -5.06 5.49
C LEU A 207 10.94 -5.29 4.27
N LEU A 208 10.65 -6.55 3.98
CA LEU A 208 9.61 -6.97 3.06
C LEU A 208 8.35 -7.28 3.88
N ASP A 209 7.40 -6.37 3.88
CA ASP A 209 6.19 -6.47 4.70
C ASP A 209 5.07 -7.16 3.92
N GLU A 210 4.36 -8.08 4.57
CA GLU A 210 3.26 -8.86 3.97
C GLU A 210 3.69 -9.69 2.74
N VAL A 211 4.82 -10.41 2.83
CA VAL A 211 5.37 -11.18 1.70
C VAL A 211 4.42 -12.26 1.17
N ASP A 212 3.47 -12.70 1.98
CA ASP A 212 2.41 -13.63 1.61
C ASP A 212 1.35 -13.04 0.66
N GLN A 213 1.34 -11.73 0.43
CA GLN A 213 0.57 -11.07 -0.63
C GLN A 213 1.28 -11.08 -1.99
N GLY A 214 2.56 -11.47 -2.02
CA GLY A 214 3.41 -11.42 -3.20
C GLY A 214 3.12 -12.52 -4.21
N THR A 215 3.51 -12.26 -5.46
CA THR A 215 3.42 -13.19 -6.59
C THR A 215 4.80 -13.79 -6.91
N PRO A 216 4.89 -14.79 -7.82
CA PRO A 216 6.17 -15.32 -8.30
C PRO A 216 7.15 -14.28 -8.86
N LYS A 217 6.70 -13.06 -9.17
CA LYS A 217 7.59 -11.95 -9.57
C LYS A 217 8.65 -11.60 -8.52
N MET A 218 8.36 -11.88 -7.24
CA MET A 218 9.32 -11.70 -6.15
C MET A 218 10.55 -12.61 -6.22
N MET A 219 10.57 -13.60 -7.11
CA MET A 219 11.73 -14.49 -7.29
C MET A 219 12.97 -13.75 -7.82
N CYS A 220 12.83 -12.52 -8.32
CA CYS A 220 13.96 -11.63 -8.60
C CYS A 220 14.82 -11.35 -7.36
N LEU A 221 14.25 -11.51 -6.15
CA LEU A 221 14.95 -11.31 -4.88
C LEU A 221 15.79 -12.52 -4.41
N GLN A 222 15.79 -13.66 -5.11
CA GLN A 222 16.54 -14.85 -4.69
C GLN A 222 18.02 -14.55 -4.35
N PRO A 223 18.80 -13.86 -5.20
CA PRO A 223 20.19 -13.54 -4.87
C PRO A 223 20.30 -12.62 -3.64
N VAL A 224 19.33 -11.69 -3.47
CA VAL A 224 19.27 -10.77 -2.33
C VAL A 224 19.07 -11.54 -1.02
N LEU A 225 18.18 -12.54 -1.03
CA LEU A 225 17.92 -13.41 0.13
C LEU A 225 19.06 -14.38 0.43
N GLU A 226 20.02 -14.54 -0.47
CA GLU A 226 21.25 -15.28 -0.26
C GLU A 226 22.43 -14.36 0.14
N GLY A 227 22.22 -13.05 0.23
CA GLY A 227 23.29 -12.08 0.51
C GLY A 227 24.29 -11.96 -0.65
N LYS A 228 23.88 -12.31 -1.87
CA LYS A 228 24.73 -12.29 -3.07
C LYS A 228 24.52 -11.01 -3.86
N PRO A 229 25.51 -10.63 -4.70
CA PRO A 229 25.36 -9.55 -5.66
C PRO A 229 24.20 -9.80 -6.63
N ILE A 230 23.53 -8.73 -7.06
CA ILE A 230 22.52 -8.78 -8.11
C ILE A 230 23.01 -8.06 -9.36
N PHE A 231 22.64 -8.58 -10.53
CA PHE A 231 22.93 -7.96 -11.82
C PHE A 231 21.68 -7.24 -12.33
N ILE A 232 21.74 -5.91 -12.40
CA ILE A 232 20.65 -5.09 -12.94
C ILE A 232 20.79 -5.04 -14.46
N LYS A 233 20.07 -5.89 -15.15
CA LYS A 233 20.15 -6.07 -16.62
C LYS A 233 19.90 -4.79 -17.40
N LYS A 234 18.97 -3.95 -16.93
CA LYS A 234 18.53 -2.71 -17.62
C LYS A 234 19.64 -1.67 -17.75
N ILE A 235 20.59 -1.65 -16.81
CA ILE A 235 21.72 -0.71 -16.77
C ILE A 235 23.08 -1.39 -16.82
N ASN A 236 23.11 -2.72 -17.00
CA ASN A 236 24.34 -3.52 -17.08
C ASN A 236 25.28 -3.31 -15.87
N GLN A 237 24.72 -3.30 -14.66
CA GLN A 237 25.46 -3.01 -13.43
C GLN A 237 25.28 -4.10 -12.37
N TRP A 238 26.39 -4.47 -11.70
CA TRP A 238 26.36 -5.29 -10.49
C TRP A 238 26.17 -4.42 -9.25
N VAL A 239 25.37 -4.89 -8.32
CA VAL A 239 25.20 -4.30 -7.00
C VAL A 239 25.53 -5.35 -5.95
N GLU A 240 26.55 -5.06 -5.13
CA GLU A 240 26.96 -5.91 -4.02
C GLU A 240 26.33 -5.40 -2.71
N PRO A 241 25.93 -6.33 -1.80
CA PRO A 241 25.43 -5.94 -0.49
C PRO A 241 26.57 -5.38 0.38
N ALA A 242 26.40 -4.17 0.88
CA ALA A 242 27.32 -3.57 1.81
C ALA A 242 27.24 -4.25 3.19
N LYS A 243 28.34 -4.14 3.97
CA LYS A 243 28.41 -4.72 5.29
C LYS A 243 27.25 -4.28 6.20
N GLY A 244 26.60 -5.25 6.82
CA GLY A 244 25.48 -5.02 7.72
C GLY A 244 24.11 -5.12 7.04
N PHE A 245 24.04 -5.25 5.71
CA PHE A 245 22.80 -5.54 5.01
C PHE A 245 22.19 -6.87 5.53
N THR A 246 20.90 -6.87 5.79
CA THR A 246 20.12 -8.10 6.01
C THR A 246 18.65 -7.85 5.67
N VAL A 247 17.87 -8.92 5.55
CA VAL A 247 16.47 -8.90 5.17
C VAL A 247 15.60 -9.39 6.31
N VAL A 248 14.51 -8.69 6.57
CA VAL A 248 13.44 -9.12 7.46
C VAL A 248 12.17 -9.23 6.62
N CYS A 249 11.49 -10.35 6.70
CA CYS A 249 10.20 -10.57 6.03
C CYS A 249 9.10 -10.69 7.08
N THR A 250 7.94 -10.10 6.85
CA THR A 250 6.76 -10.34 7.67
C THR A 250 5.64 -10.96 6.85
N ALA A 251 4.82 -11.79 7.50
CA ALA A 251 3.63 -12.38 6.89
C ALA A 251 2.54 -12.58 7.95
N ASN A 252 1.30 -12.69 7.51
CA ASN A 252 0.17 -13.06 8.36
C ASN A 252 0.00 -14.59 8.41
N THR A 253 0.50 -15.29 7.41
CA THR A 253 0.50 -16.75 7.30
C THR A 253 1.92 -17.31 7.46
N LYS A 254 2.02 -18.64 7.65
CA LYS A 254 3.33 -19.33 7.68
C LYS A 254 3.89 -19.61 6.28
N GLY A 255 3.38 -18.92 5.25
CA GLY A 255 3.74 -19.16 3.86
C GLY A 255 2.98 -20.33 3.21
N GLN A 256 2.01 -20.89 3.89
CA GLN A 256 1.17 -22.01 3.39
C GLN A 256 -0.12 -21.52 2.72
N GLY A 257 -0.27 -20.21 2.53
CA GLY A 257 -1.49 -19.60 2.02
C GLY A 257 -2.57 -19.51 3.09
N ASP A 258 -3.78 -19.24 2.65
CA ASP A 258 -4.97 -19.07 3.50
C ASP A 258 -5.92 -20.29 3.38
N ALA A 259 -5.59 -21.36 4.10
CA ALA A 259 -6.42 -22.58 4.09
C ALA A 259 -7.78 -22.36 4.75
N ASP A 260 -7.87 -21.41 5.69
CA ASP A 260 -9.07 -21.14 6.48
C ASP A 260 -9.92 -19.98 5.94
N GLY A 261 -9.52 -19.32 4.84
CA GLY A 261 -10.23 -18.20 4.22
C GLY A 261 -10.19 -16.89 5.02
N ARG A 262 -9.31 -16.79 6.02
CA ARG A 262 -9.22 -15.65 6.95
C ARG A 262 -8.35 -14.50 6.44
N PHE A 263 -7.45 -14.77 5.49
CA PHE A 263 -6.47 -13.84 4.97
C PHE A 263 -6.60 -13.71 3.46
N ALA A 264 -7.70 -13.11 3.02
CA ALA A 264 -8.01 -12.95 1.60
C ALA A 264 -6.80 -12.35 0.84
N GLY A 265 -6.36 -13.05 -0.20
CA GLY A 265 -5.21 -12.66 -1.01
C GLY A 265 -3.87 -13.28 -0.59
N ALA A 266 -3.77 -13.92 0.58
CA ALA A 266 -2.54 -14.60 0.98
C ALA A 266 -2.24 -15.79 0.04
N GLN A 267 -1.06 -15.76 -0.57
CA GLN A 267 -0.57 -16.76 -1.50
C GLN A 267 0.27 -17.82 -0.78
N VAL A 268 0.33 -19.02 -1.36
CA VAL A 268 1.34 -20.01 -0.95
C VAL A 268 2.70 -19.51 -1.40
N LEU A 269 3.59 -19.24 -0.44
CA LEU A 269 4.96 -18.84 -0.74
C LEU A 269 5.74 -20.01 -1.33
N ASN A 270 6.62 -19.69 -2.29
CA ASN A 270 7.51 -20.68 -2.87
C ASN A 270 8.43 -21.26 -1.77
N GLY A 271 8.49 -22.60 -1.68
CA GLY A 271 9.36 -23.28 -0.71
C GLY A 271 10.83 -22.86 -0.79
N ALA A 272 11.33 -22.56 -2.01
CA ALA A 272 12.68 -22.04 -2.18
C ALA A 272 12.88 -20.62 -1.62
N PHE A 273 11.84 -19.81 -1.53
CA PHE A 273 11.87 -18.51 -0.86
C PHE A 273 11.98 -18.71 0.67
N LEU A 274 11.16 -19.60 1.23
CA LEU A 274 11.15 -19.89 2.67
C LEU A 274 12.45 -20.56 3.13
N ASP A 275 13.03 -21.46 2.33
CA ASP A 275 14.28 -22.17 2.62
C ASP A 275 15.49 -21.22 2.76
N ARG A 276 15.39 -20.02 2.17
CA ARG A 276 16.43 -18.98 2.31
C ARG A 276 16.34 -18.19 3.61
N MET A 277 15.27 -18.35 4.39
CA MET A 277 15.12 -17.69 5.69
C MET A 277 15.95 -18.41 6.74
N ALA A 278 17.01 -17.75 7.23
CA ALA A 278 17.89 -18.31 8.25
C ALA A 278 17.16 -18.54 9.58
N PHE A 279 16.23 -17.66 9.91
CA PHE A 279 15.45 -17.73 11.14
C PHE A 279 13.97 -17.47 10.86
N THR A 280 13.11 -18.21 11.56
CA THR A 280 11.66 -18.01 11.53
C THR A 280 11.14 -17.84 12.95
N PHE A 281 10.37 -16.76 13.17
CA PHE A 281 9.72 -16.46 14.43
C PHE A 281 8.22 -16.40 14.26
N GLU A 282 7.50 -17.06 15.16
CA GLU A 282 6.04 -16.95 15.23
C GLU A 282 5.67 -15.97 16.36
N GLN A 283 5.17 -14.80 15.99
CA GLN A 283 4.80 -13.74 16.91
C GLN A 283 3.30 -13.82 17.23
N GLY A 284 2.97 -14.16 18.46
CA GLY A 284 1.60 -14.11 18.98
C GLY A 284 1.17 -12.68 19.35
N TYR A 285 0.17 -12.52 20.20
CA TYR A 285 -0.16 -11.27 20.87
C TYR A 285 0.64 -11.10 22.17
N PRO A 286 0.81 -9.86 22.69
CA PRO A 286 1.50 -9.65 23.96
C PRO A 286 0.79 -10.34 25.12
N ALA A 287 1.55 -10.79 26.12
CA ALA A 287 0.95 -11.20 27.39
C ALA A 287 0.20 -10.03 28.02
N VAL A 288 -0.90 -10.31 28.72
CA VAL A 288 -1.79 -9.35 29.37
C VAL A 288 -1.04 -8.24 30.10
N ALA A 289 -0.04 -8.57 30.92
CA ALA A 289 0.75 -7.58 31.64
C ALA A 289 1.56 -6.63 30.75
N THR A 290 2.01 -7.11 29.60
CA THR A 290 2.74 -6.30 28.62
C THR A 290 1.78 -5.43 27.81
N GLU A 291 0.65 -5.98 27.42
CA GLU A 291 -0.36 -5.25 26.64
C GLU A 291 -0.96 -4.11 27.47
N LYS A 292 -1.22 -4.33 28.77
CA LYS A 292 -1.59 -3.25 29.69
C LYS A 292 -0.57 -2.10 29.70
N LYS A 293 0.72 -2.41 29.67
CA LYS A 293 1.78 -1.39 29.58
C LYS A 293 1.71 -0.63 28.25
N ILE A 294 1.43 -1.33 27.14
CA ILE A 294 1.29 -0.72 25.82
C ILE A 294 0.11 0.24 25.82
N VAL A 295 -1.07 -0.21 26.26
CA VAL A 295 -2.30 0.59 26.31
C VAL A 295 -2.10 1.82 27.21
N LYS A 296 -1.61 1.62 28.44
CA LYS A 296 -1.37 2.71 29.41
C LYS A 296 -0.38 3.75 28.89
N LYS A 297 0.70 3.34 28.24
CA LYS A 297 1.65 4.28 27.61
C LYS A 297 1.03 5.10 26.49
N ASN A 298 0.14 4.49 25.68
CA ASN A 298 -0.57 5.22 24.65
C ASN A 298 -1.58 6.20 25.25
N MET A 299 -2.28 5.83 26.35
CA MET A 299 -3.13 6.76 27.11
C MET A 299 -2.34 7.94 27.67
N ASP A 300 -1.15 7.68 28.24
CA ASP A 300 -0.26 8.73 28.75
C ASP A 300 0.15 9.71 27.62
N ALA A 301 0.49 9.19 26.45
CA ALA A 301 0.87 10.02 25.30
C ALA A 301 -0.28 10.90 24.78
N HIS A 302 -1.52 10.44 24.93
CA HIS A 302 -2.72 11.22 24.59
C HIS A 302 -3.24 12.07 25.75
N GLY A 303 -2.68 11.94 26.95
CA GLY A 303 -3.13 12.67 28.14
C GLY A 303 -4.52 12.24 28.66
N CYS A 304 -4.95 11.02 28.32
CA CYS A 304 -6.26 10.47 28.71
C CYS A 304 -6.12 9.22 29.60
N ARG A 305 -5.26 9.28 30.62
CA ARG A 305 -4.96 8.16 31.49
C ARG A 305 -6.19 7.67 32.24
N ASP A 306 -6.55 6.42 32.01
CA ASP A 306 -7.61 5.68 32.69
C ASP A 306 -7.14 4.24 32.88
N ASP A 307 -6.65 3.94 34.09
CA ASP A 307 -6.05 2.65 34.38
C ASP A 307 -7.06 1.50 34.38
N GLU A 308 -8.29 1.79 34.79
CA GLU A 308 -9.38 0.82 34.82
C GLU A 308 -9.83 0.48 33.40
N PHE A 309 -10.06 1.49 32.56
CA PHE A 309 -10.40 1.27 31.15
C PHE A 309 -9.30 0.50 30.42
N ALA A 310 -8.01 0.82 30.66
CA ALA A 310 -6.90 0.07 30.09
C ALA A 310 -6.93 -1.41 30.50
N ASP A 311 -7.23 -1.69 31.77
CA ASP A 311 -7.28 -3.05 32.30
C ASP A 311 -8.46 -3.83 31.73
N MET A 312 -9.63 -3.16 31.55
CA MET A 312 -10.83 -3.75 30.95
C MET A 312 -10.64 -4.03 29.46
N LEU A 313 -10.08 -3.08 28.70
CA LEU A 313 -9.78 -3.27 27.28
C LEU A 313 -8.90 -4.51 27.03
N VAL A 314 -7.84 -4.65 27.83
CA VAL A 314 -6.90 -5.77 27.64
C VAL A 314 -7.55 -7.09 28.05
N ARG A 315 -8.32 -7.13 29.14
CA ARG A 315 -9.04 -8.33 29.56
C ARG A 315 -10.09 -8.75 28.52
N TRP A 316 -10.84 -7.79 28.02
CA TRP A 316 -11.82 -8.02 26.95
C TRP A 316 -11.18 -8.61 25.68
N ALA A 317 -10.06 -8.05 25.21
CA ALA A 317 -9.35 -8.56 24.04
C ALA A 317 -8.74 -9.95 24.28
N ASP A 318 -8.27 -10.23 25.49
CA ASP A 318 -7.69 -11.54 25.85
C ASP A 318 -8.76 -12.64 25.80
N ILE A 319 -9.96 -12.40 26.33
CA ILE A 319 -11.09 -13.35 26.27
C ILE A 319 -11.49 -13.62 24.81
N ILE A 320 -11.60 -12.57 23.97
CA ILE A 320 -11.94 -12.74 22.54
C ILE A 320 -10.89 -13.56 21.83
N ARG A 321 -9.60 -13.33 22.10
CA ARG A 321 -8.50 -14.09 21.50
C ARG A 321 -8.49 -15.56 21.93
N GLN A 322 -8.82 -15.85 23.18
CA GLN A 322 -8.98 -17.21 23.65
C GLN A 322 -10.11 -17.91 22.90
N SER A 323 -11.30 -17.29 22.80
CA SER A 323 -12.43 -17.79 22.01
C SER A 323 -12.08 -17.98 20.53
N PHE A 324 -11.26 -17.10 19.95
CA PHE A 324 -10.76 -17.24 18.58
C PHE A 324 -9.85 -18.46 18.41
N TYR A 325 -8.91 -18.68 19.34
CA TYR A 325 -8.04 -19.86 19.30
C TYR A 325 -8.79 -21.18 19.54
N GLU A 326 -9.89 -21.13 20.29
CA GLU A 326 -10.81 -22.26 20.50
C GLU A 326 -11.75 -22.50 19.31
N GLY A 327 -11.75 -21.60 18.31
CA GLY A 327 -12.62 -21.69 17.15
C GLY A 327 -14.08 -21.30 17.39
N SER A 328 -14.36 -20.62 18.50
CA SER A 328 -15.71 -20.17 18.86
C SER A 328 -16.10 -18.87 18.17
N VAL A 329 -15.12 -18.09 17.70
CA VAL A 329 -15.30 -16.86 16.92
C VAL A 329 -14.27 -16.80 15.82
N ASP A 330 -14.62 -16.18 14.68
CA ASP A 330 -13.73 -16.06 13.52
C ASP A 330 -12.95 -14.74 13.49
N GLU A 331 -13.33 -13.78 14.30
CA GLU A 331 -12.73 -12.45 14.38
C GLU A 331 -11.96 -12.23 15.67
N VAL A 332 -10.97 -11.31 15.62
CA VAL A 332 -10.08 -11.02 16.76
C VAL A 332 -9.92 -9.52 16.98
N VAL A 333 -9.84 -9.14 18.25
CA VAL A 333 -9.44 -7.79 18.66
C VAL A 333 -7.92 -7.72 18.79
N THR A 334 -7.27 -7.02 17.88
CA THR A 334 -5.81 -6.90 17.81
C THR A 334 -5.29 -5.84 18.78
N THR A 335 -3.99 -5.90 19.12
CA THR A 335 -3.34 -4.83 19.92
C THR A 335 -3.44 -3.47 19.25
N ARG A 336 -3.40 -3.41 17.91
CA ARG A 336 -3.65 -2.17 17.16
C ARG A 336 -5.03 -1.60 17.46
N ARG A 337 -6.07 -2.44 17.49
CA ARG A 337 -7.43 -2.02 17.82
C ARG A 337 -7.58 -1.49 19.23
N LEU A 338 -6.80 -2.00 20.19
CA LEU A 338 -6.77 -1.44 21.53
C LEU A 338 -6.16 -0.03 21.56
N ILE A 339 -5.12 0.21 20.75
CA ILE A 339 -4.53 1.54 20.60
C ILE A 339 -5.52 2.49 19.89
N ASP A 340 -6.25 2.00 18.89
CA ASP A 340 -7.31 2.76 18.22
C ASP A 340 -8.43 3.12 19.21
N ALA A 341 -8.82 2.20 20.13
CA ALA A 341 -9.78 2.47 21.19
C ALA A 341 -9.31 3.57 22.15
N VAL A 342 -8.01 3.58 22.51
CA VAL A 342 -7.42 4.67 23.30
C VAL A 342 -7.54 6.01 22.57
N SER A 343 -7.26 6.03 21.27
CA SER A 343 -7.39 7.25 20.46
C SER A 343 -8.85 7.72 20.38
N ALA A 344 -9.78 6.78 20.21
CA ALA A 344 -11.21 7.09 20.22
C ALA A 344 -11.67 7.62 21.61
N PHE A 345 -11.21 7.01 22.69
CA PHE A 345 -11.50 7.48 24.04
C PHE A 345 -10.95 8.88 24.29
N HIS A 346 -9.74 9.18 23.84
CA HIS A 346 -9.18 10.53 23.90
C HIS A 346 -10.06 11.57 23.19
N ILE A 347 -10.60 11.22 22.00
CA ILE A 347 -11.40 12.14 21.17
C ILE A 347 -12.81 12.33 21.75
N PHE A 348 -13.46 11.26 22.18
CA PHE A 348 -14.89 11.27 22.52
C PHE A 348 -15.18 11.26 24.01
N GLY A 349 -14.22 10.91 24.88
CA GLY A 349 -14.40 10.85 26.32
C GLY A 349 -15.32 9.74 26.84
N ASP A 350 -15.75 8.81 25.97
CA ASP A 350 -16.73 7.77 26.26
C ASP A 350 -16.11 6.39 25.99
N ARG A 351 -16.06 5.54 27.04
CA ARG A 351 -15.45 4.19 26.98
C ARG A 351 -16.22 3.26 26.02
N LEU A 352 -17.56 3.23 26.14
CA LEU A 352 -18.38 2.34 25.31
C LEU A 352 -18.35 2.73 23.85
N LYS A 353 -18.45 4.04 23.56
CA LYS A 353 -18.33 4.56 22.20
C LYS A 353 -16.97 4.24 21.58
N ALA A 354 -15.89 4.32 22.36
CA ALA A 354 -14.56 3.94 21.88
C ALA A 354 -14.48 2.48 21.48
N VAL A 355 -15.08 1.59 22.27
CA VAL A 355 -15.18 0.16 21.95
C VAL A 355 -16.04 -0.07 20.71
N GLU A 356 -17.22 0.55 20.63
CA GLU A 356 -18.12 0.43 19.48
C GLU A 356 -17.46 0.83 18.16
N LEU A 357 -16.69 1.93 18.16
CA LEU A 357 -15.98 2.39 16.96
C LEU A 357 -14.94 1.39 16.47
N VAL A 358 -14.25 0.68 17.34
CA VAL A 358 -13.23 -0.29 16.94
C VAL A 358 -13.79 -1.65 16.50
N ILE A 359 -15.03 -1.98 16.93
CA ILE A 359 -15.73 -3.20 16.48
C ILE A 359 -16.69 -2.94 15.33
N ALA A 360 -16.94 -1.70 14.93
CA ALA A 360 -17.93 -1.31 13.92
C ALA A 360 -17.74 -1.99 12.54
N ARG A 361 -16.53 -2.47 12.23
CA ARG A 361 -16.23 -3.14 10.96
C ARG A 361 -16.70 -4.60 10.88
N PHE A 362 -17.03 -5.20 12.03
CA PHE A 362 -17.47 -6.59 12.09
C PHE A 362 -18.93 -6.72 11.68
N ASP A 363 -19.39 -7.92 11.37
CA ASP A 363 -20.80 -8.20 11.19
C ASP A 363 -21.62 -7.96 12.47
N GLU A 364 -22.94 -7.85 12.33
CA GLU A 364 -23.81 -7.47 13.45
C GLU A 364 -23.76 -8.47 14.62
N ASP A 365 -23.73 -9.79 14.33
CA ASP A 365 -23.71 -10.83 15.37
C ASP A 365 -22.40 -10.77 16.15
N THR A 366 -21.27 -10.61 15.47
CA THR A 366 -19.95 -10.43 16.11
C THR A 366 -19.87 -9.15 16.92
N LYS A 367 -20.41 -8.03 16.39
CA LYS A 367 -20.46 -6.74 17.13
C LYS A 367 -21.24 -6.87 18.43
N ASP A 368 -22.44 -7.46 18.36
CA ASP A 368 -23.30 -7.63 19.54
C ASP A 368 -22.68 -8.57 20.58
N ALA A 369 -22.03 -9.65 20.13
CA ALA A 369 -21.28 -10.54 21.02
C ALA A 369 -20.12 -9.81 21.71
N PHE A 370 -19.32 -9.06 20.96
CA PHE A 370 -18.16 -8.32 21.52
C PHE A 370 -18.59 -7.17 22.42
N ARG A 371 -19.65 -6.44 22.08
CA ARG A 371 -20.26 -5.41 22.93
C ARG A 371 -20.77 -6.01 24.22
N SER A 372 -21.54 -7.10 24.16
CA SER A 372 -22.09 -7.78 25.32
C SER A 372 -20.99 -8.32 26.24
N LEU A 373 -19.90 -8.81 25.67
CA LEU A 373 -18.74 -9.24 26.44
C LEU A 373 -18.06 -8.07 27.14
N TYR A 374 -17.88 -6.92 26.42
CA TYR A 374 -17.28 -5.72 26.99
C TYR A 374 -18.10 -5.20 28.20
N THR A 375 -19.43 -5.08 28.05
CA THR A 375 -20.31 -4.61 29.15
C THR A 375 -20.32 -5.54 30.35
N LYS A 376 -20.04 -6.84 30.19
CA LYS A 376 -19.86 -7.77 31.32
C LYS A 376 -18.51 -7.61 32.02
N VAL A 377 -17.48 -7.20 31.28
CA VAL A 377 -16.14 -6.99 31.81
C VAL A 377 -15.99 -5.61 32.43
N ASP A 378 -16.61 -4.59 31.86
CA ASP A 378 -16.63 -3.20 32.34
C ASP A 378 -18.01 -2.84 32.86
N GLY A 379 -18.26 -3.14 34.17
CA GLY A 379 -19.53 -2.87 34.81
C GLY A 379 -19.93 -1.40 34.84
N ASP A 380 -18.98 -0.47 34.74
CA ASP A 380 -19.22 0.99 34.80
C ASP A 380 -19.67 1.53 33.43
N ALA A 381 -19.36 0.86 32.32
CA ALA A 381 -19.84 1.27 30.99
C ALA A 381 -21.38 1.24 30.85
N VAL A 382 -22.07 0.53 31.73
CA VAL A 382 -23.55 0.45 31.79
C VAL A 382 -24.16 1.65 32.48
N THR A 383 -23.47 2.24 33.47
CA THR A 383 -24.00 3.37 34.27
C THR A 383 -23.94 4.67 33.48
N ASP A 384 -22.92 4.90 32.67
CA ASP A 384 -22.78 6.12 31.87
C ASP A 384 -23.86 6.25 30.78
N ASN A 385 -24.34 5.11 30.21
CA ASN A 385 -25.43 5.14 29.24
C ASN A 385 -26.85 5.26 29.85
N ALA A 386 -27.02 4.91 31.11
CA ALA A 386 -28.32 5.07 31.77
C ALA A 386 -28.63 6.53 32.10
N GLU A 387 -27.63 7.35 32.34
CA GLU A 387 -27.77 8.79 32.57
C GLU A 387 -27.95 9.60 31.27
N ALA A 388 -27.39 9.15 30.16
CA ALA A 388 -27.53 9.81 28.85
C ALA A 388 -28.89 9.58 28.17
N THR A 389 -29.65 8.55 28.57
CA THR A 389 -31.00 8.24 28.03
C THR A 389 -32.14 8.77 28.85
N GLY A 390 -31.85 9.38 30.01
CA GLY A 390 -32.83 10.01 30.87
C GLY A 390 -32.92 11.53 30.68
N THR A 391 -33.86 11.96 29.85
CA THR A 391 -34.33 13.35 29.66
C THR A 391 -33.80 14.06 28.41
N GLU A 392 -34.58 14.04 27.34
CA GLU A 392 -35.18 15.24 26.79
C GLU A 392 -36.12 14.90 25.63
N VAL A 393 -37.39 14.96 25.96
CA VAL A 393 -38.44 15.18 24.96
C VAL A 393 -38.72 16.69 25.00
N LEU A 394 -38.68 17.32 23.81
CA LEU A 394 -39.19 18.66 23.47
C LEU A 394 -38.29 19.88 23.75
N GLY A 395 -37.87 20.47 22.69
CA GLY A 395 -37.41 21.85 22.56
C GLY A 395 -36.96 22.15 21.15
N THR A 396 -37.90 22.56 20.30
CA THR A 396 -37.67 23.20 19.00
C THR A 396 -36.71 24.40 19.14
N ASP A 397 -35.74 24.49 18.27
CA ASP A 397 -35.37 25.61 17.41
C ASP A 397 -33.87 25.79 17.14
N THR A 398 -33.60 25.73 15.87
CA THR A 398 -32.73 26.60 15.06
C THR A 398 -31.24 26.75 15.37
N LYS A 399 -30.53 26.46 14.28
CA LYS A 399 -29.22 26.96 13.82
C LYS A 399 -28.02 26.05 14.00
N CYS A 400 -27.80 25.35 12.93
CA CYS A 400 -26.50 24.90 12.51
C CYS A 400 -25.62 26.11 12.13
N PRO A 401 -24.36 26.21 12.53
CA PRO A 401 -23.33 26.84 11.76
C PRO A 401 -22.20 25.84 11.46
N PHE A 402 -22.06 25.63 10.19
CA PHE A 402 -21.09 24.96 9.34
C PHE A 402 -21.41 23.55 8.94
#